data_f3cbd0a351952b36de075b4ca268d4e6
#
_entry.id   f3cbd0a351952b36de075b4ca268d4e6
#
_cell.length_a   1.000
_cell.length_b   1.000
_cell.length_c   1.000
_cell.angle_alpha   90.00
_cell.angle_beta   90.00
_cell.angle_gamma   90.00
#
_symmetry.space_group_name_H-M   'P 1'
#
loop_
_entity.id
_entity.type
_entity.pdbx_description
1 polymer ?
#
loop_
_entity_poly.entity_id
_entity_poly.type
_entity_poly.pdbx_seq_one_letter_code
_entity_poly.pdbx_strand_id
1 'polypeptide(L)'
;MFKKYLYLLTGLVLFLGCVFPRAEALAKSLSATKTEISLVDGIAVDKKGNVYIAMRDNNIISRIDLKGNMTTYVGTGSSGFSGDGGKATEARLNVPAGLAFDKSGNLYIADRNNNRIRKVDARGIITTIAGTGTAGFSGDGGPATQAQLHLPSGVALDGKGNIFLSDRSNNRIRVIDSSGKIRTYAGSGKDGHRGDNGPALKASIDRPFGIALDRKGNLYIADRRNNRVRKVNVQGIITTVAGDGGYFMMGDNGPAYRASIAGPTGVVVDDQGTLYIADRENNRIRAVDSQGMISTVVGTGQQDYNGDSEVARDTNLHLPFGVALNPDGKLLVIDRSNYRIRSIDLKRGTVKTIAGNGNKMFAGDGGPATGATLSFPHGIAVDKNDNVLISDKGNYRIRKISPEGII
;
A
#
# COMPACT_ATOMS: atom_id res chain seq x y z
N MET A 1 -71.73 -4.62 -28.97
CA MET A 1 -72.70 -3.88 -28.09
C MET A 1 -71.99 -2.75 -27.41
N PHE A 2 -72.43 -1.52 -27.75
CA PHE A 2 -72.45 -0.27 -27.00
C PHE A 2 -71.11 0.32 -26.48
N LYS A 3 -70.62 1.36 -27.15
CA LYS A 3 -70.83 2.84 -27.13
C LYS A 3 -69.96 3.51 -26.10
N LYS A 4 -68.91 4.27 -26.55
CA LYS A 4 -68.86 5.76 -26.70
C LYS A 4 -69.16 6.49 -25.37
N TYR A 5 -68.16 7.28 -24.86
CA TYR A 5 -68.33 8.75 -24.80
C TYR A 5 -66.99 9.46 -24.65
N LEU A 6 -66.76 10.36 -25.57
CA LEU A 6 -65.77 11.42 -25.66
C LEU A 6 -66.30 12.66 -24.91
N TYR A 7 -65.50 13.30 -24.06
CA TYR A 7 -65.67 14.71 -23.76
C TYR A 7 -64.32 15.44 -23.68
N LEU A 8 -64.13 16.38 -24.59
CA LEU A 8 -63.20 17.49 -24.52
C LEU A 8 -63.58 18.40 -23.36
N LEU A 9 -62.56 18.93 -22.65
CA LEU A 9 -62.62 20.27 -22.07
C LEU A 9 -61.20 20.88 -22.05
N THR A 10 -61.10 21.91 -22.84
CA THR A 10 -60.03 22.91 -22.91
C THR A 10 -59.94 23.71 -21.61
N GLY A 11 -58.72 24.06 -21.20
CA GLY A 11 -58.57 25.23 -20.38
C GLY A 11 -57.43 25.20 -19.37
N LEU A 12 -56.50 26.07 -19.60
CA LEU A 12 -55.65 26.78 -18.67
C LEU A 12 -54.30 26.14 -18.27
N VAL A 13 -53.28 26.48 -19.05
CA VAL A 13 -51.87 26.32 -18.66
C VAL A 13 -51.56 27.34 -17.59
N LEU A 14 -51.43 26.90 -16.35
CA LEU A 14 -50.76 27.64 -15.30
C LEU A 14 -49.34 27.11 -15.17
N PHE A 15 -48.34 27.90 -15.63
CA PHE A 15 -46.94 27.71 -15.30
C PHE A 15 -46.74 27.96 -13.80
N LEU A 16 -46.82 26.91 -13.00
CA LEU A 16 -46.18 26.90 -11.69
C LEU A 16 -44.73 26.44 -11.90
N GLY A 17 -43.81 27.40 -11.83
CA GLY A 17 -42.39 27.15 -11.74
C GLY A 17 -42.07 26.31 -10.49
N CYS A 18 -42.03 25.00 -10.63
CA CYS A 18 -41.38 24.15 -9.66
C CYS A 18 -39.87 24.42 -9.77
N VAL A 19 -39.41 25.32 -8.90
CA VAL A 19 -38.00 25.39 -8.51
C VAL A 19 -37.73 24.06 -7.83
N PHE A 20 -37.18 23.10 -8.59
CA PHE A 20 -36.55 21.95 -8.00
C PHE A 20 -35.38 22.47 -7.17
N PRO A 21 -35.35 22.29 -5.85
CA PRO A 21 -34.15 22.55 -5.10
C PRO A 21 -33.06 21.63 -5.71
N ARG A 22 -31.95 22.24 -6.10
CA ARG A 22 -30.72 21.51 -6.40
C ARG A 22 -30.56 20.42 -5.34
N ALA A 23 -30.79 19.18 -5.74
CA ALA A 23 -30.36 18.05 -4.94
C ALA A 23 -28.85 18.15 -4.89
N GLU A 24 -28.33 18.85 -3.89
CA GLU A 24 -26.99 18.60 -3.38
C GLU A 24 -27.03 17.12 -3.02
N ALA A 25 -26.34 16.32 -3.84
CA ALA A 25 -26.09 14.94 -3.50
C ALA A 25 -25.34 14.97 -2.17
N LEU A 26 -26.06 14.86 -1.06
CA LEU A 26 -25.49 14.49 0.22
C LEU A 26 -24.75 13.20 -0.04
N ALA A 27 -23.43 13.28 -0.15
CA ALA A 27 -22.59 12.11 -0.12
C ALA A 27 -22.91 11.41 1.20
N LYS A 28 -23.73 10.37 1.14
CA LYS A 28 -24.08 9.56 2.29
C LYS A 28 -22.77 9.01 2.85
N SER A 29 -22.27 9.58 3.94
CA SER A 29 -21.18 8.98 4.68
C SER A 29 -21.71 7.68 5.27
N LEU A 30 -21.16 6.58 4.81
CA LEU A 30 -21.47 5.26 5.36
C LEU A 30 -20.40 4.94 6.40
N SER A 31 -20.79 4.29 7.49
CA SER A 31 -19.81 3.76 8.44
C SER A 31 -18.88 2.79 7.71
N ALA A 32 -17.56 2.95 7.87
CA ALA A 32 -16.57 2.08 7.25
C ALA A 32 -16.77 0.61 7.59
N THR A 33 -17.33 0.33 8.76
CA THR A 33 -17.62 -1.01 9.24
C THR A 33 -18.84 -1.66 8.56
N LYS A 34 -19.71 -0.84 7.92
CA LYS A 34 -20.91 -1.31 7.21
C LYS A 34 -20.78 -1.28 5.69
N THR A 35 -19.64 -0.84 5.17
CA THR A 35 -19.41 -0.69 3.72
C THR A 35 -18.58 -1.85 3.21
N GLU A 36 -19.03 -2.50 2.14
CA GLU A 36 -18.19 -3.49 1.44
C GLU A 36 -16.97 -2.82 0.84
N ILE A 37 -15.81 -3.38 1.11
CA ILE A 37 -14.52 -2.90 0.62
C ILE A 37 -13.92 -3.99 -0.26
N SER A 38 -13.69 -3.67 -1.54
CA SER A 38 -13.02 -4.58 -2.47
C SER A 38 -11.54 -4.77 -2.15
N LEU A 39 -10.84 -5.54 -2.97
CA LEU A 39 -9.40 -5.75 -2.82
C LEU A 39 -8.65 -4.42 -2.68
N VAL A 40 -7.96 -4.24 -1.56
CA VAL A 40 -7.14 -3.06 -1.27
C VAL A 40 -5.68 -3.39 -1.60
N ASP A 41 -5.05 -2.57 -2.46
CA ASP A 41 -3.65 -2.71 -2.84
C ASP A 41 -2.74 -1.63 -2.24
N GLY A 42 -3.31 -0.55 -1.68
CA GLY A 42 -2.54 0.51 -1.04
C GLY A 42 -3.28 1.18 0.12
N ILE A 43 -2.51 1.67 1.07
CA ILE A 43 -3.00 2.41 2.22
C ILE A 43 -2.05 3.56 2.54
N ALA A 44 -2.58 4.70 2.92
CA ALA A 44 -1.82 5.85 3.42
C ALA A 44 -2.62 6.58 4.50
N VAL A 45 -1.92 7.29 5.37
CA VAL A 45 -2.53 8.10 6.43
C VAL A 45 -2.08 9.55 6.27
N ASP A 46 -3.00 10.49 6.34
CA ASP A 46 -2.67 11.91 6.31
C ASP A 46 -2.22 12.42 7.70
N LYS A 47 -1.72 13.65 7.76
CA LYS A 47 -1.28 14.28 9.02
C LYS A 47 -2.39 14.46 10.06
N LYS A 48 -3.65 14.39 9.66
CA LYS A 48 -4.80 14.52 10.57
C LYS A 48 -5.23 13.16 11.12
N GLY A 49 -4.66 12.05 10.61
CA GLY A 49 -5.00 10.69 10.99
C GLY A 49 -6.15 10.09 10.16
N ASN A 50 -6.61 10.74 9.09
CA ASN A 50 -7.54 10.10 8.17
C ASN A 50 -6.80 9.04 7.34
N VAL A 51 -7.48 7.93 7.08
CA VAL A 51 -6.95 6.80 6.34
C VAL A 51 -7.47 6.81 4.92
N TYR A 52 -6.57 6.56 3.98
CA TYR A 52 -6.90 6.48 2.56
C TYR A 52 -6.54 5.10 2.05
N ILE A 53 -7.48 4.48 1.33
CA ILE A 53 -7.35 3.12 0.83
C ILE A 53 -7.58 3.08 -0.68
N ALA A 54 -6.65 2.41 -1.38
CA ALA A 54 -6.81 2.13 -2.80
C ALA A 54 -7.65 0.86 -2.98
N MET A 55 -8.92 1.03 -3.30
CA MET A 55 -9.86 -0.05 -3.55
C MET A 55 -9.72 -0.50 -5.00
N ARG A 56 -8.89 -1.49 -5.20
CA ARG A 56 -8.44 -1.97 -6.50
C ARG A 56 -9.58 -2.30 -7.47
N ASP A 57 -10.51 -3.15 -7.04
CA ASP A 57 -11.56 -3.66 -7.93
C ASP A 57 -12.72 -2.68 -8.10
N ASN A 58 -12.85 -1.72 -7.17
CA ASN A 58 -13.81 -0.61 -7.26
C ASN A 58 -13.25 0.60 -8.01
N ASN A 59 -11.96 0.62 -8.34
CA ASN A 59 -11.31 1.72 -9.04
C ASN A 59 -11.49 3.08 -8.36
N ILE A 60 -11.47 3.10 -7.00
CA ILE A 60 -11.59 4.33 -6.20
C ILE A 60 -10.53 4.36 -5.10
N ILE A 61 -10.31 5.57 -4.58
CA ILE A 61 -9.67 5.77 -3.28
C ILE A 61 -10.76 6.21 -2.30
N SER A 62 -10.90 5.51 -1.20
CA SER A 62 -11.80 5.90 -0.12
C SER A 62 -11.02 6.52 1.03
N ARG A 63 -11.61 7.53 1.67
CA ARG A 63 -11.12 8.13 2.90
C ARG A 63 -11.99 7.67 4.07
N ILE A 64 -11.34 7.27 5.14
CA ILE A 64 -11.97 6.96 6.43
C ILE A 64 -11.52 8.07 7.39
N ASP A 65 -12.46 8.80 7.94
CA ASP A 65 -12.18 9.86 8.91
C ASP A 65 -11.96 9.30 10.34
N LEU A 66 -11.57 10.17 11.27
CA LEU A 66 -11.34 9.79 12.68
C LEU A 66 -12.58 9.25 13.41
N LYS A 67 -13.77 9.53 12.87
CA LYS A 67 -15.05 9.01 13.43
C LYS A 67 -15.42 7.66 12.81
N GLY A 68 -14.61 7.12 11.90
CA GLY A 68 -14.86 5.88 11.19
C GLY A 68 -15.85 6.01 10.03
N ASN A 69 -16.16 7.23 9.55
CA ASN A 69 -16.98 7.42 8.37
C ASN A 69 -16.13 7.23 7.11
N MET A 70 -16.63 6.43 6.19
CA MET A 70 -16.00 6.20 4.89
C MET A 70 -16.67 7.02 3.80
N THR A 71 -15.87 7.70 2.99
CA THR A 71 -16.33 8.47 1.83
C THR A 71 -15.41 8.20 0.65
N THR A 72 -15.96 8.19 -0.57
CA THR A 72 -15.12 8.18 -1.76
C THR A 72 -14.35 9.49 -1.84
N TYR A 73 -13.04 9.39 -1.92
CA TYR A 73 -12.13 10.53 -2.03
C TYR A 73 -11.67 10.76 -3.47
N VAL A 74 -11.43 9.68 -4.22
CA VAL A 74 -11.07 9.73 -5.64
C VAL A 74 -11.79 8.62 -6.39
N GLY A 75 -12.27 8.92 -7.58
CA GLY A 75 -12.78 7.94 -8.51
C GLY A 75 -14.31 7.85 -8.53
N THR A 76 -14.83 7.53 -9.71
CA THR A 76 -16.27 7.29 -9.93
C THR A 76 -16.69 5.83 -9.72
N GLY A 77 -15.72 4.92 -9.56
CA GLY A 77 -15.94 3.46 -9.55
C GLY A 77 -15.82 2.80 -10.91
N SER A 78 -15.99 3.54 -11.99
CA SER A 78 -15.77 3.01 -13.35
C SER A 78 -14.27 2.94 -13.66
N SER A 79 -13.82 1.80 -14.18
CA SER A 79 -12.43 1.64 -14.64
C SER A 79 -12.13 2.56 -15.84
N GLY A 80 -10.90 3.02 -15.94
CA GLY A 80 -10.44 3.85 -17.04
C GLY A 80 -9.65 5.07 -16.57
N PHE A 81 -9.42 6.00 -17.49
CA PHE A 81 -8.67 7.23 -17.24
C PHE A 81 -9.48 8.46 -17.66
N SER A 82 -9.69 9.38 -16.71
CA SER A 82 -10.29 10.69 -16.98
C SER A 82 -10.09 11.65 -15.80
N GLY A 83 -10.55 12.89 -15.95
CA GLY A 83 -10.79 13.83 -14.85
C GLY A 83 -9.60 14.71 -14.47
N ASP A 84 -8.50 14.74 -15.22
CA ASP A 84 -7.37 15.63 -14.95
C ASP A 84 -7.81 17.11 -14.98
N GLY A 85 -7.38 17.87 -13.98
CA GLY A 85 -7.75 19.28 -13.79
C GLY A 85 -9.11 19.48 -13.13
N GLY A 86 -9.88 18.40 -12.90
CA GLY A 86 -11.21 18.43 -12.26
C GLY A 86 -11.20 17.82 -10.86
N LYS A 87 -12.42 17.68 -10.30
CA LYS A 87 -12.61 17.08 -8.98
C LYS A 87 -12.19 15.61 -8.99
N ALA A 88 -11.43 15.21 -8.00
CA ALA A 88 -10.92 13.85 -7.87
C ALA A 88 -12.05 12.80 -7.78
N THR A 89 -13.19 13.16 -7.20
CA THR A 89 -14.37 12.27 -7.10
C THR A 89 -15.05 11.99 -8.46
N GLU A 90 -14.78 12.81 -9.47
CA GLU A 90 -15.34 12.69 -10.83
C GLU A 90 -14.37 12.00 -11.80
N ALA A 91 -13.16 11.71 -11.35
CA ALA A 91 -12.12 11.05 -12.14
C ALA A 91 -12.36 9.55 -12.29
N ARG A 92 -11.78 8.95 -13.31
CA ARG A 92 -11.67 7.48 -13.43
C ARG A 92 -10.25 7.04 -13.10
N LEU A 93 -10.16 5.95 -12.34
CA LEU A 93 -8.94 5.22 -12.03
C LEU A 93 -9.04 3.79 -12.60
N ASN A 94 -7.92 3.09 -12.69
CA ASN A 94 -7.92 1.68 -13.09
C ASN A 94 -6.91 0.89 -12.24
N VAL A 95 -7.44 0.07 -11.33
CA VAL A 95 -6.62 -0.73 -10.41
C VAL A 95 -5.62 0.15 -9.63
N PRO A 96 -6.08 1.17 -8.89
CA PRO A 96 -5.18 1.98 -8.08
C PRO A 96 -4.44 1.12 -7.05
N ALA A 97 -3.16 1.43 -6.81
CA ALA A 97 -2.28 0.64 -5.97
C ALA A 97 -1.61 1.51 -4.88
N GLY A 98 -0.30 1.72 -4.93
CA GLY A 98 0.45 2.45 -3.92
C GLY A 98 -0.04 3.88 -3.71
N LEU A 99 -0.09 4.28 -2.45
CA LEU A 99 -0.50 5.61 -2.00
C LEU A 99 0.59 6.22 -1.13
N ALA A 100 0.80 7.52 -1.25
CA ALA A 100 1.67 8.27 -0.33
C ALA A 100 1.23 9.73 -0.22
N PHE A 101 1.40 10.34 0.96
CA PHE A 101 1.17 11.75 1.19
C PHE A 101 2.47 12.52 1.26
N ASP A 102 2.49 13.73 0.70
CA ASP A 102 3.55 14.69 0.99
C ASP A 102 3.25 15.51 2.27
N LYS A 103 4.22 16.33 2.65
CA LYS A 103 4.08 17.22 3.82
C LYS A 103 3.01 18.30 3.65
N SER A 104 2.62 18.60 2.43
CA SER A 104 1.58 19.58 2.10
C SER A 104 0.17 18.98 2.06
N GLY A 105 0.05 17.67 2.23
CA GLY A 105 -1.22 16.94 2.23
C GLY A 105 -1.71 16.56 0.83
N ASN A 106 -0.86 16.61 -0.19
CA ASN A 106 -1.20 16.08 -1.50
C ASN A 106 -1.08 14.55 -1.48
N LEU A 107 -2.07 13.87 -2.05
CA LEU A 107 -2.07 12.42 -2.20
C LEU A 107 -1.50 12.03 -3.58
N TYR A 108 -0.53 11.14 -3.59
CA TYR A 108 0.04 10.52 -4.77
C TYR A 108 -0.47 9.10 -4.91
N ILE A 109 -0.87 8.73 -6.12
CA ILE A 109 -1.58 7.47 -6.43
C ILE A 109 -0.88 6.78 -7.60
N ALA A 110 -0.45 5.55 -7.42
CA ALA A 110 -0.11 4.68 -8.54
C ALA A 110 -1.40 4.19 -9.20
N ASP A 111 -1.80 4.83 -10.29
CA ASP A 111 -2.96 4.47 -11.12
C ASP A 111 -2.52 3.38 -12.11
N ARG A 112 -2.39 2.18 -11.56
CA ARG A 112 -1.55 1.09 -12.04
C ARG A 112 -1.87 0.66 -13.47
N ASN A 113 -3.12 0.28 -13.75
CA ASN A 113 -3.49 -0.20 -15.09
C ASN A 113 -3.65 0.96 -16.10
N ASN A 114 -3.70 2.20 -15.62
CA ASN A 114 -3.59 3.39 -16.48
C ASN A 114 -2.14 3.78 -16.77
N ASN A 115 -1.16 3.05 -16.22
CA ASN A 115 0.28 3.35 -16.38
C ASN A 115 0.62 4.81 -16.05
N ARG A 116 0.07 5.34 -14.95
CA ARG A 116 0.20 6.73 -14.52
C ARG A 116 0.45 6.85 -13.03
N ILE A 117 1.04 7.98 -12.65
CA ILE A 117 1.00 8.49 -11.28
C ILE A 117 0.11 9.71 -11.27
N ARG A 118 -0.90 9.67 -10.41
CA ARG A 118 -1.86 10.78 -10.23
C ARG A 118 -1.58 11.48 -8.91
N LYS A 119 -1.87 12.77 -8.85
CA LYS A 119 -1.78 13.59 -7.64
C LYS A 119 -3.14 14.23 -7.39
N VAL A 120 -3.60 14.19 -6.14
CA VAL A 120 -4.76 14.95 -5.66
C VAL A 120 -4.25 16.02 -4.72
N ASP A 121 -4.51 17.27 -5.02
CA ASP A 121 -4.10 18.40 -4.18
C ASP A 121 -5.06 18.60 -2.97
N ALA A 122 -4.70 19.51 -2.05
CA ALA A 122 -5.49 19.80 -0.86
C ALA A 122 -6.90 20.34 -1.16
N ARG A 123 -7.15 20.84 -2.39
CA ARG A 123 -8.47 21.30 -2.86
C ARG A 123 -9.30 20.17 -3.45
N GLY A 124 -8.75 18.95 -3.54
CA GLY A 124 -9.40 17.78 -4.14
C GLY A 124 -9.33 17.75 -5.67
N ILE A 125 -8.40 18.50 -6.28
CA ILE A 125 -8.19 18.47 -7.74
C ILE A 125 -7.17 17.40 -8.09
N ILE A 126 -7.54 16.52 -9.04
CA ILE A 126 -6.65 15.46 -9.52
C ILE A 126 -5.92 15.88 -10.80
N THR A 127 -4.66 15.48 -10.90
CA THR A 127 -3.82 15.70 -12.09
C THR A 127 -2.90 14.51 -12.31
N THR A 128 -2.56 14.24 -13.55
CA THR A 128 -1.49 13.30 -13.90
C THR A 128 -0.15 14.01 -13.71
N ILE A 129 0.76 13.40 -12.94
CA ILE A 129 2.11 13.92 -12.73
C ILE A 129 3.17 13.08 -13.42
N ALA A 130 2.86 11.85 -13.82
CA ALA A 130 3.73 10.99 -14.63
C ALA A 130 2.93 9.96 -15.41
N GLY A 131 3.46 9.59 -16.56
CA GLY A 131 2.93 8.55 -17.42
C GLY A 131 2.00 9.07 -18.51
N THR A 132 2.24 8.62 -19.76
CA THR A 132 1.35 8.89 -20.91
C THR A 132 0.11 8.01 -20.92
N GLY A 133 0.13 6.90 -20.19
CA GLY A 133 -0.89 5.85 -20.22
C GLY A 133 -0.55 4.68 -21.13
N THR A 134 0.36 4.86 -22.07
CA THR A 134 0.88 3.77 -22.87
C THR A 134 1.87 2.96 -22.02
N ALA A 135 1.67 1.65 -21.95
CA ALA A 135 2.62 0.76 -21.29
C ALA A 135 3.96 0.75 -22.02
N GLY A 136 5.03 0.89 -21.27
CA GLY A 136 6.38 0.91 -21.87
C GLY A 136 7.37 1.65 -20.98
N PHE A 137 8.55 1.91 -21.54
CA PHE A 137 9.62 2.63 -20.88
C PHE A 137 10.19 3.71 -21.82
N SER A 138 10.04 4.98 -21.40
CA SER A 138 10.63 6.12 -22.10
C SER A 138 10.70 7.36 -21.20
N GLY A 139 11.22 8.47 -21.71
CA GLY A 139 11.06 9.81 -21.14
C GLY A 139 12.05 10.17 -20.05
N ASP A 140 13.12 9.42 -19.82
CA ASP A 140 14.16 9.79 -18.85
C ASP A 140 14.82 11.13 -19.22
N GLY A 141 14.96 12.01 -18.22
CA GLY A 141 15.49 13.37 -18.37
C GLY A 141 14.47 14.41 -18.80
N GLY A 142 13.29 13.99 -19.25
CA GLY A 142 12.20 14.86 -19.69
C GLY A 142 11.06 15.00 -18.68
N PRO A 143 9.96 15.69 -19.08
CA PRO A 143 8.78 15.82 -18.27
C PRO A 143 8.16 14.46 -17.93
N ALA A 144 7.86 14.21 -16.66
CA ALA A 144 7.33 12.92 -16.20
C ALA A 144 5.99 12.57 -16.86
N THR A 145 5.20 13.58 -17.22
CA THR A 145 3.91 13.40 -17.91
C THR A 145 4.04 12.87 -19.34
N GLN A 146 5.23 12.97 -19.94
CA GLN A 146 5.54 12.46 -21.27
C GLN A 146 6.26 11.09 -21.24
N ALA A 147 6.56 10.58 -20.06
CA ALA A 147 7.21 9.29 -19.90
C ALA A 147 6.22 8.12 -20.04
N GLN A 148 6.70 6.99 -20.53
CA GLN A 148 5.96 5.73 -20.43
C GLN A 148 6.33 5.02 -19.13
N LEU A 149 5.32 4.47 -18.48
CA LEU A 149 5.39 3.60 -17.29
C LEU A 149 4.71 2.27 -17.59
N HIS A 150 5.03 1.22 -16.83
CA HIS A 150 4.36 -0.06 -17.00
C HIS A 150 4.00 -0.68 -15.64
N LEU A 151 2.69 -0.65 -15.34
CA LEU A 151 2.10 -1.15 -14.10
C LEU A 151 2.81 -0.61 -12.84
N PRO A 152 2.92 0.72 -12.65
CA PRO A 152 3.52 1.28 -11.45
C PRO A 152 2.79 0.79 -10.20
N SER A 153 3.52 0.48 -9.11
CA SER A 153 2.91 -0.15 -7.93
C SER A 153 3.25 0.52 -6.60
N GLY A 154 4.50 0.68 -6.24
CA GLY A 154 4.91 1.37 -5.02
C GLY A 154 5.15 2.85 -5.25
N VAL A 155 4.83 3.69 -4.28
CA VAL A 155 5.16 5.13 -4.26
C VAL A 155 5.75 5.48 -2.89
N ALA A 156 6.84 6.24 -2.88
CA ALA A 156 7.46 6.78 -1.67
C ALA A 156 8.01 8.19 -1.93
N LEU A 157 8.09 9.02 -0.88
CA LEU A 157 8.58 10.39 -0.95
C LEU A 157 9.75 10.61 0.02
N ASP A 158 10.76 11.36 -0.40
CA ASP A 158 11.95 11.63 0.42
C ASP A 158 11.83 12.88 1.31
N GLY A 159 10.70 13.54 1.31
CA GLY A 159 10.48 14.78 2.07
C GLY A 159 11.18 16.01 1.49
N LYS A 160 11.97 15.89 0.41
CA LYS A 160 12.55 16.99 -0.38
C LYS A 160 11.74 17.28 -1.65
N GLY A 161 10.64 16.56 -1.84
CA GLY A 161 9.75 16.70 -2.99
C GLY A 161 10.03 15.71 -4.12
N ASN A 162 10.99 14.78 -3.96
CA ASN A 162 11.19 13.71 -4.91
C ASN A 162 10.21 12.57 -4.64
N ILE A 163 9.66 12.01 -5.72
CA ILE A 163 8.70 10.93 -5.71
C ILE A 163 9.35 9.70 -6.34
N PHE A 164 9.57 8.68 -5.55
CA PHE A 164 10.07 7.39 -6.01
C PHE A 164 8.91 6.47 -6.33
N LEU A 165 9.02 5.73 -7.43
CA LEU A 165 8.00 4.77 -7.82
C LEU A 165 8.63 3.46 -8.33
N SER A 166 8.00 2.36 -8.00
CA SER A 166 8.31 1.06 -8.58
C SER A 166 7.64 0.96 -9.95
N ASP A 167 8.39 1.14 -11.00
CA ASP A 167 7.96 0.90 -12.39
C ASP A 167 8.10 -0.60 -12.69
N ARG A 168 7.17 -1.36 -12.07
CA ARG A 168 7.30 -2.77 -11.76
C ARG A 168 7.56 -3.64 -12.99
N SER A 169 6.79 -3.47 -14.05
CA SER A 169 6.91 -4.32 -15.24
C SER A 169 8.00 -3.83 -16.20
N ASN A 170 8.60 -2.66 -15.92
CA ASN A 170 9.82 -2.20 -16.57
C ASN A 170 11.09 -2.59 -15.79
N ASN A 171 10.97 -3.31 -14.67
CA ASN A 171 12.10 -3.71 -13.83
C ASN A 171 12.98 -2.54 -13.42
N ARG A 172 12.35 -1.43 -12.97
CA ARG A 172 13.02 -0.18 -12.59
C ARG A 172 12.40 0.47 -11.39
N ILE A 173 13.20 1.27 -10.73
CA ILE A 173 12.72 2.35 -9.86
C ILE A 173 12.94 3.65 -10.60
N ARG A 174 11.89 4.45 -10.71
CA ARG A 174 11.95 5.79 -11.29
C ARG A 174 11.83 6.83 -10.18
N VAL A 175 12.38 7.99 -10.41
CA VAL A 175 12.20 9.15 -9.51
C VAL A 175 11.76 10.36 -10.32
N ILE A 176 10.78 11.07 -9.79
CA ILE A 176 10.31 12.35 -10.29
C ILE A 176 10.86 13.41 -9.34
N ASP A 177 11.61 14.36 -9.83
CA ASP A 177 12.13 15.45 -9.02
C ASP A 177 11.10 16.57 -8.80
N SER A 178 11.43 17.54 -7.94
CA SER A 178 10.56 18.67 -7.62
C SER A 178 10.25 19.58 -8.82
N SER A 179 11.03 19.48 -9.93
CA SER A 179 10.75 20.19 -11.18
C SER A 179 9.83 19.42 -12.11
N GLY A 180 9.40 18.22 -11.74
CA GLY A 180 8.51 17.35 -12.53
C GLY A 180 9.23 16.55 -13.62
N LYS A 181 10.57 16.49 -13.60
CA LYS A 181 11.34 15.64 -14.50
C LYS A 181 11.47 14.24 -13.92
N ILE A 182 11.33 13.24 -14.80
CA ILE A 182 11.49 11.84 -14.42
C ILE A 182 12.84 11.31 -14.91
N ARG A 183 13.42 10.43 -14.12
CA ARG A 183 14.57 9.64 -14.53
C ARG A 183 14.54 8.26 -13.89
N THR A 184 15.24 7.34 -14.46
CA THR A 184 15.54 6.06 -13.82
C THR A 184 16.44 6.33 -12.61
N TYR A 185 16.09 5.76 -11.46
CA TYR A 185 16.88 5.82 -10.23
C TYR A 185 17.67 4.52 -10.03
N ALA A 186 17.05 3.37 -10.32
CA ALA A 186 17.69 2.07 -10.28
C ALA A 186 17.05 1.12 -11.29
N GLY A 187 17.82 0.15 -11.75
CA GLY A 187 17.37 -0.87 -12.69
C GLY A 187 17.67 -0.54 -14.16
N SER A 188 18.30 -1.47 -14.85
CA SER A 188 18.59 -1.38 -16.29
C SER A 188 17.38 -1.78 -17.17
N GLY A 189 16.32 -2.33 -16.56
CA GLY A 189 15.18 -2.90 -17.26
C GLY A 189 15.35 -4.37 -17.61
N LYS A 190 16.52 -4.92 -17.41
CA LYS A 190 16.75 -6.36 -17.54
C LYS A 190 16.35 -7.04 -16.25
N ASP A 191 15.74 -8.18 -16.35
CA ASP A 191 15.52 -9.10 -15.23
C ASP A 191 16.85 -9.63 -14.69
N GLY A 192 16.79 -10.27 -13.52
CA GLY A 192 17.96 -10.75 -12.80
C GLY A 192 18.45 -9.77 -11.73
N HIS A 193 19.63 -10.05 -11.15
CA HIS A 193 20.12 -9.39 -9.95
C HIS A 193 21.56 -8.83 -10.05
N ARG A 194 22.07 -8.68 -11.26
CA ARG A 194 23.44 -8.22 -11.47
C ARG A 194 23.64 -6.75 -11.09
N GLY A 195 24.89 -6.36 -10.88
CA GLY A 195 25.32 -4.97 -10.74
C GLY A 195 25.55 -4.49 -9.32
N ASP A 196 25.65 -5.39 -8.34
CA ASP A 196 26.02 -5.02 -6.97
C ASP A 196 27.37 -4.30 -6.91
N ASN A 197 27.48 -3.36 -5.97
CA ASN A 197 28.62 -2.47 -5.75
C ASN A 197 28.91 -1.53 -6.95
N GLY A 198 27.99 -1.43 -7.88
CA GLY A 198 28.07 -0.57 -9.04
C GLY A 198 26.91 0.43 -9.11
N PRO A 199 26.89 1.23 -10.19
CA PRO A 199 25.81 2.19 -10.41
C PRO A 199 24.45 1.52 -10.49
N ALA A 200 23.50 1.97 -9.67
CA ALA A 200 22.15 1.41 -9.61
C ALA A 200 21.43 1.42 -10.98
N LEU A 201 21.77 2.36 -11.83
CA LEU A 201 21.24 2.46 -13.20
C LEU A 201 21.63 1.30 -14.10
N LYS A 202 22.77 0.64 -13.83
CA LYS A 202 23.27 -0.50 -14.61
C LYS A 202 22.85 -1.84 -14.01
N ALA A 203 22.27 -1.85 -12.82
CA ALA A 203 21.87 -3.05 -12.13
C ALA A 203 20.60 -3.68 -12.74
N SER A 204 20.49 -4.98 -12.63
CA SER A 204 19.24 -5.69 -12.91
C SER A 204 18.41 -5.80 -11.63
N ILE A 205 17.11 -5.57 -11.74
CA ILE A 205 16.08 -5.80 -10.72
C ILE A 205 14.89 -6.48 -11.40
N ASP A 206 14.17 -7.37 -10.68
CA ASP A 206 13.04 -8.08 -11.28
C ASP A 206 11.76 -7.91 -10.45
N ARG A 207 10.80 -7.22 -11.06
CA ARG A 207 9.47 -6.92 -10.47
C ARG A 207 9.57 -6.33 -9.05
N PRO A 208 10.24 -5.18 -8.89
CA PRO A 208 10.32 -4.51 -7.59
C PRO A 208 8.91 -4.27 -7.05
N PHE A 209 8.74 -4.51 -5.73
CA PHE A 209 7.44 -4.42 -5.11
C PHE A 209 7.39 -3.31 -4.05
N GLY A 210 7.64 -3.61 -2.79
CA GLY A 210 7.71 -2.62 -1.72
C GLY A 210 9.00 -1.82 -1.79
N ILE A 211 8.91 -0.53 -1.48
CA ILE A 211 10.06 0.36 -1.36
C ILE A 211 9.95 1.16 -0.07
N ALA A 212 11.09 1.43 0.55
CA ALA A 212 11.18 2.26 1.75
C ALA A 212 12.43 3.13 1.71
N LEU A 213 12.35 4.33 2.30
CA LEU A 213 13.48 5.24 2.47
C LEU A 213 13.88 5.27 3.95
N ASP A 214 15.19 5.23 4.24
CA ASP A 214 15.67 5.55 5.57
C ASP A 214 15.87 7.07 5.75
N ARG A 215 16.14 7.50 6.99
CA ARG A 215 16.38 8.93 7.29
C ARG A 215 17.61 9.51 6.60
N LYS A 216 18.54 8.68 6.16
CA LYS A 216 19.75 9.08 5.41
C LYS A 216 19.47 9.24 3.91
N GLY A 217 18.29 8.85 3.44
CA GLY A 217 17.88 8.90 2.04
C GLY A 217 18.31 7.68 1.22
N ASN A 218 18.72 6.60 1.84
CA ASN A 218 18.94 5.36 1.13
C ASN A 218 17.60 4.70 0.82
N LEU A 219 17.46 4.16 -0.40
CA LEU A 219 16.26 3.46 -0.84
C LEU A 219 16.46 1.94 -0.72
N TYR A 220 15.55 1.30 -0.03
CA TYR A 220 15.47 -0.16 0.08
C TYR A 220 14.37 -0.67 -0.85
N ILE A 221 14.65 -1.75 -1.58
CA ILE A 221 13.82 -2.29 -2.65
C ILE A 221 13.61 -3.79 -2.39
N ALA A 222 12.37 -4.21 -2.20
CA ALA A 222 12.02 -5.62 -2.23
C ALA A 222 12.09 -6.11 -3.70
N ASP A 223 13.23 -6.64 -4.08
CA ASP A 223 13.53 -7.22 -5.40
C ASP A 223 12.97 -8.64 -5.47
N ARG A 224 11.64 -8.71 -5.54
CA ARG A 224 10.85 -9.86 -5.14
C ARG A 224 11.17 -11.13 -5.92
N ARG A 225 11.29 -11.04 -7.25
CA ARG A 225 11.56 -12.23 -8.07
C ARG A 225 13.01 -12.71 -7.99
N ASN A 226 13.91 -11.83 -7.54
CA ASN A 226 15.30 -12.19 -7.31
C ASN A 226 15.55 -12.73 -5.90
N ASN A 227 14.53 -12.81 -5.03
CA ASN A 227 14.69 -13.23 -3.64
C ASN A 227 15.76 -12.41 -2.91
N ARG A 228 15.72 -11.09 -3.07
CA ARG A 228 16.69 -10.15 -2.49
C ARG A 228 16.02 -8.88 -1.98
N VAL A 229 16.68 -8.25 -1.03
CA VAL A 229 16.46 -6.83 -0.76
C VAL A 229 17.69 -6.07 -1.21
N ARG A 230 17.48 -5.08 -2.07
CA ARG A 230 18.53 -4.23 -2.61
C ARG A 230 18.47 -2.86 -1.94
N LYS A 231 19.62 -2.24 -1.75
CA LYS A 231 19.76 -0.88 -1.21
C LYS A 231 20.46 -0.01 -2.24
N VAL A 232 19.90 1.14 -2.53
CA VAL A 232 20.56 2.20 -3.29
C VAL A 232 20.91 3.31 -2.34
N ASN A 233 22.21 3.60 -2.21
CA ASN A 233 22.69 4.68 -1.35
C ASN A 233 22.53 6.04 -2.03
N VAL A 234 22.79 7.12 -1.29
CA VAL A 234 22.67 8.50 -1.81
C VAL A 234 23.67 8.84 -2.92
N GLN A 235 24.73 8.04 -3.09
CA GLN A 235 25.67 8.13 -4.20
C GLN A 235 25.21 7.36 -5.45
N GLY A 236 24.04 6.70 -5.39
CA GLY A 236 23.48 5.92 -6.52
C GLY A 236 24.14 4.55 -6.71
N ILE A 237 24.82 4.03 -5.69
CA ILE A 237 25.40 2.68 -5.70
C ILE A 237 24.37 1.70 -5.13
N ILE A 238 24.13 0.61 -5.87
CA ILE A 238 23.25 -0.46 -5.44
C ILE A 238 24.04 -1.61 -4.82
N THR A 239 23.49 -2.18 -3.77
CA THR A 239 24.05 -3.36 -3.11
C THR A 239 22.92 -4.31 -2.73
N THR A 240 23.18 -5.60 -2.73
CA THR A 240 22.32 -6.58 -2.05
C THR A 240 22.59 -6.47 -0.55
N VAL A 241 21.54 -6.14 0.21
CA VAL A 241 21.62 -6.04 1.67
C VAL A 241 21.08 -7.30 2.35
N ALA A 242 20.24 -8.07 1.66
CA ALA A 242 19.79 -9.39 2.10
C ALA A 242 19.40 -10.25 0.92
N GLY A 243 19.61 -11.56 1.07
CA GLY A 243 19.23 -12.55 0.08
C GLY A 243 20.36 -12.95 -0.87
N ASP A 244 20.59 -14.25 -0.99
CA ASP A 244 21.52 -14.87 -1.95
C ASP A 244 20.82 -15.28 -3.26
N GLY A 245 19.47 -15.19 -3.29
CA GLY A 245 18.61 -15.62 -4.40
C GLY A 245 18.05 -17.02 -4.24
N GLY A 246 18.46 -17.75 -3.22
CA GLY A 246 17.87 -19.06 -2.88
C GLY A 246 16.46 -18.95 -2.34
N TYR A 247 15.76 -20.08 -2.35
CA TYR A 247 14.37 -20.19 -1.88
C TYR A 247 14.25 -20.81 -0.47
N PHE A 248 15.32 -21.42 0.04
CA PHE A 248 15.29 -22.07 1.33
C PHE A 248 15.84 -21.14 2.42
N MET A 249 15.19 -21.20 3.60
CA MET A 249 15.62 -20.39 4.73
C MET A 249 16.97 -20.88 5.27
N MET A 250 18.01 -20.06 5.11
CA MET A 250 19.35 -20.30 5.64
C MET A 250 20.00 -18.97 6.08
N GLY A 251 21.05 -19.08 6.86
CA GLY A 251 22.01 -18.00 7.10
C GLY A 251 21.68 -17.06 8.25
N ASP A 252 20.80 -17.43 9.21
CA ASP A 252 20.65 -16.68 10.46
C ASP A 252 21.99 -16.57 11.20
N ASN A 253 22.18 -15.40 11.84
CA ASN A 253 23.39 -15.02 12.56
C ASN A 253 24.65 -14.91 11.67
N GLY A 254 24.45 -14.78 10.37
CA GLY A 254 25.47 -14.57 9.37
C GLY A 254 25.26 -13.31 8.54
N PRO A 255 26.15 -13.04 7.58
CA PRO A 255 25.98 -11.91 6.67
C PRO A 255 24.68 -12.03 5.86
N ALA A 256 23.83 -10.99 5.92
CA ALA A 256 22.49 -11.01 5.34
C ALA A 256 22.48 -11.25 3.83
N TYR A 257 23.49 -10.78 3.11
CA TYR A 257 23.61 -10.98 1.66
C TYR A 257 23.92 -12.44 1.25
N ARG A 258 24.33 -13.28 2.24
CA ARG A 258 24.53 -14.74 2.06
C ARG A 258 23.39 -15.57 2.59
N ALA A 259 22.44 -14.93 3.25
CA ALA A 259 21.25 -15.63 3.74
C ALA A 259 20.23 -15.79 2.61
N SER A 260 19.50 -16.88 2.60
CA SER A 260 18.39 -17.05 1.67
C SER A 260 17.13 -16.40 2.23
N ILE A 261 16.45 -15.63 1.39
CA ILE A 261 15.11 -15.06 1.61
C ILE A 261 14.25 -15.40 0.41
N ALA A 262 12.95 -15.63 0.61
CA ALA A 262 12.06 -16.09 -0.46
C ALA A 262 10.83 -15.18 -0.63
N GLY A 263 10.71 -14.62 -1.83
CA GLY A 263 9.59 -13.77 -2.21
C GLY A 263 9.38 -12.56 -1.28
N PRO A 264 10.40 -11.75 -0.96
CA PRO A 264 10.24 -10.63 -0.02
C PRO A 264 9.17 -9.66 -0.54
N THR A 265 8.32 -9.18 0.39
CA THR A 265 7.20 -8.30 0.04
C THR A 265 7.26 -6.96 0.78
N GLY A 266 7.03 -6.95 2.09
CA GLY A 266 7.13 -5.75 2.92
C GLY A 266 8.54 -5.52 3.42
N VAL A 267 8.96 -4.27 3.43
CA VAL A 267 10.21 -3.83 4.05
C VAL A 267 9.95 -2.55 4.85
N VAL A 268 10.59 -2.43 6.01
CA VAL A 268 10.60 -1.19 6.81
C VAL A 268 11.94 -1.05 7.49
N VAL A 269 12.37 0.19 7.70
CA VAL A 269 13.64 0.51 8.36
C VAL A 269 13.35 1.35 9.60
N ASP A 270 13.93 0.97 10.74
CA ASP A 270 13.81 1.76 11.97
C ASP A 270 14.80 2.94 12.00
N ASP A 271 14.69 3.73 13.04
CA ASP A 271 15.55 4.91 13.26
C ASP A 271 17.03 4.56 13.54
N GLN A 272 17.30 3.34 13.96
CA GLN A 272 18.63 2.80 14.18
C GLN A 272 19.26 2.23 12.90
N GLY A 273 18.45 2.11 11.83
CA GLY A 273 18.88 1.56 10.55
C GLY A 273 18.72 0.06 10.44
N THR A 274 18.00 -0.58 11.37
CA THR A 274 17.64 -2.00 11.26
C THR A 274 16.57 -2.18 10.21
N LEU A 275 16.81 -3.05 9.24
CA LEU A 275 15.89 -3.39 8.18
C LEU A 275 15.08 -4.64 8.55
N TYR A 276 13.76 -4.50 8.62
CA TYR A 276 12.84 -5.63 8.81
C TYR A 276 12.25 -6.05 7.47
N ILE A 277 12.21 -7.35 7.21
CA ILE A 277 11.83 -7.96 5.94
C ILE A 277 10.74 -9.00 6.17
N ALA A 278 9.61 -8.88 5.48
CA ALA A 278 8.66 -9.97 5.36
C ALA A 278 9.21 -11.02 4.37
N ASP A 279 9.86 -12.03 4.92
CA ASP A 279 10.39 -13.20 4.21
C ASP A 279 9.26 -14.21 3.98
N ARG A 280 8.42 -13.83 3.01
CA ARG A 280 7.05 -14.33 2.86
C ARG A 280 6.95 -15.83 2.68
N GLU A 281 7.71 -16.37 1.76
CA GLU A 281 7.62 -17.80 1.41
C GLU A 281 8.36 -18.69 2.41
N ASN A 282 9.24 -18.10 3.23
CA ASN A 282 9.88 -18.75 4.38
C ASN A 282 9.06 -18.60 5.69
N ASN A 283 7.89 -17.96 5.66
CA ASN A 283 7.00 -17.80 6.83
C ASN A 283 7.70 -17.14 8.03
N ARG A 284 8.54 -16.12 7.79
CA ARG A 284 9.33 -15.42 8.81
C ARG A 284 9.35 -13.91 8.60
N ILE A 285 9.67 -13.20 9.67
CA ILE A 285 10.19 -11.84 9.58
C ILE A 285 11.66 -11.89 9.96
N ARG A 286 12.49 -11.34 9.08
CA ARG A 286 13.93 -11.25 9.27
C ARG A 286 14.31 -9.82 9.57
N ALA A 287 15.36 -9.63 10.38
CA ALA A 287 15.97 -8.34 10.61
C ALA A 287 17.42 -8.34 10.14
N VAL A 288 17.85 -7.25 9.52
CA VAL A 288 19.25 -7.00 9.17
C VAL A 288 19.70 -5.79 9.99
N ASP A 289 20.68 -5.98 10.83
CA ASP A 289 21.22 -4.93 11.68
C ASP A 289 22.14 -3.96 10.89
N SER A 290 22.63 -2.93 11.58
CA SER A 290 23.54 -1.93 11.01
C SER A 290 24.89 -2.49 10.56
N GLN A 291 25.26 -3.67 11.02
CA GLN A 291 26.48 -4.39 10.64
C GLN A 291 26.25 -5.36 9.47
N GLY A 292 25.01 -5.48 9.00
CA GLY A 292 24.62 -6.34 7.90
C GLY A 292 24.44 -7.80 8.28
N MET A 293 24.27 -8.09 9.58
CA MET A 293 23.97 -9.44 10.05
C MET A 293 22.46 -9.67 10.07
N ILE A 294 22.03 -10.82 9.60
CA ILE A 294 20.60 -11.19 9.55
C ILE A 294 20.23 -12.13 10.69
N SER A 295 19.03 -11.92 11.22
CA SER A 295 18.44 -12.84 12.20
C SER A 295 16.94 -12.98 11.96
N THR A 296 16.36 -14.08 12.40
CA THR A 296 14.91 -14.24 12.47
C THR A 296 14.38 -13.47 13.68
N VAL A 297 13.42 -12.58 13.47
CA VAL A 297 12.70 -11.86 14.53
C VAL A 297 11.53 -12.67 15.04
N VAL A 298 10.73 -13.21 14.11
CA VAL A 298 9.55 -14.01 14.39
C VAL A 298 9.33 -15.02 13.28
N GLY A 299 8.87 -16.19 13.62
CA GLY A 299 8.51 -17.26 12.71
C GLY A 299 9.43 -18.47 12.82
N THR A 300 8.83 -19.67 13.00
CA THR A 300 9.55 -20.96 12.96
C THR A 300 9.82 -21.41 11.52
N GLY A 301 9.05 -20.87 10.55
CA GLY A 301 8.99 -21.33 9.16
C GLY A 301 7.90 -22.34 8.90
N GLN A 302 7.32 -22.93 9.94
CA GLN A 302 6.12 -23.73 9.79
C GLN A 302 4.94 -22.85 9.44
N GLN A 303 4.06 -23.38 8.61
CA GLN A 303 2.77 -22.78 8.32
C GLN A 303 1.84 -23.02 9.50
N ASP A 304 0.67 -22.43 9.48
CA ASP A 304 -0.34 -22.50 10.51
C ASP A 304 -0.13 -21.56 11.71
N TYR A 305 -1.12 -21.53 12.60
CA TYR A 305 -1.14 -20.70 13.79
C TYR A 305 -0.98 -21.58 15.05
N ASN A 306 0.07 -21.34 15.80
CA ASN A 306 0.37 -22.07 17.04
C ASN A 306 0.18 -21.24 18.32
N GLY A 307 -0.50 -20.10 18.22
CA GLY A 307 -0.76 -19.23 19.39
C GLY A 307 0.09 -17.95 19.42
N ASP A 308 -0.10 -17.21 20.49
CA ASP A 308 0.78 -16.12 20.90
C ASP A 308 1.90 -16.69 21.75
N SER A 309 3.06 -16.05 21.76
CA SER A 309 4.25 -16.59 22.41
C SER A 309 5.05 -15.53 23.15
N GLU A 310 5.61 -15.90 24.29
CA GLU A 310 6.61 -15.11 24.99
C GLU A 310 7.98 -15.18 24.30
N VAL A 311 8.16 -16.07 23.32
CA VAL A 311 9.33 -16.18 22.45
C VAL A 311 8.90 -16.05 21.00
N ALA A 312 9.17 -14.91 20.40
CA ALA A 312 8.70 -14.61 19.04
C ALA A 312 9.16 -15.63 17.98
N ARG A 313 10.35 -16.19 18.15
CA ARG A 313 10.92 -17.18 17.23
C ARG A 313 10.18 -18.51 17.23
N ASP A 314 9.45 -18.83 18.30
CA ASP A 314 8.65 -20.06 18.42
C ASP A 314 7.23 -19.89 17.85
N THR A 315 6.90 -18.71 17.38
CA THR A 315 5.61 -18.40 16.76
C THR A 315 5.59 -18.83 15.30
N ASN A 316 4.53 -19.51 14.86
CA ASN A 316 4.31 -19.78 13.46
C ASN A 316 3.66 -18.57 12.77
N LEU A 317 4.15 -18.23 11.59
CA LEU A 317 3.53 -17.29 10.65
C LEU A 317 3.17 -18.03 9.36
N HIS A 318 2.17 -17.50 8.64
CA HIS A 318 1.81 -18.10 7.35
C HIS A 318 1.70 -17.00 6.27
N LEU A 319 2.66 -17.01 5.34
CA LEU A 319 2.80 -16.06 4.25
C LEU A 319 2.73 -14.60 4.73
N PRO A 320 3.59 -14.18 5.68
CA PRO A 320 3.58 -12.79 6.15
C PRO A 320 3.78 -11.83 4.98
N PHE A 321 3.08 -10.69 5.00
CA PHE A 321 3.04 -9.84 3.81
C PHE A 321 3.52 -8.41 4.07
N GLY A 322 2.81 -7.64 4.86
CA GLY A 322 3.16 -6.27 5.23
C GLY A 322 3.79 -6.20 6.60
N VAL A 323 4.69 -5.24 6.76
CA VAL A 323 5.30 -4.88 8.04
C VAL A 323 5.23 -3.38 8.25
N ALA A 324 5.06 -2.95 9.50
CA ALA A 324 5.08 -1.55 9.88
C ALA A 324 5.65 -1.42 11.30
N LEU A 325 6.29 -0.28 11.60
CA LEU A 325 6.70 0.06 12.96
C LEU A 325 5.68 1.03 13.56
N ASN A 326 5.26 0.77 14.80
CA ASN A 326 4.46 1.74 15.53
C ASN A 326 5.37 2.74 16.27
N PRO A 327 4.84 3.88 16.76
CA PRO A 327 5.60 4.87 17.51
C PRO A 327 6.31 4.31 18.76
N ASP A 328 5.76 3.29 19.40
CA ASP A 328 6.37 2.60 20.57
C ASP A 328 7.53 1.68 20.17
N GLY A 329 7.85 1.57 18.88
CA GLY A 329 8.90 0.71 18.36
C GLY A 329 8.53 -0.78 18.30
N LYS A 330 7.25 -1.14 18.38
CA LYS A 330 6.80 -2.51 18.11
C LYS A 330 6.67 -2.73 16.62
N LEU A 331 7.00 -3.95 16.17
CA LEU A 331 6.82 -4.36 14.79
C LEU A 331 5.45 -5.00 14.61
N LEU A 332 4.63 -4.42 13.75
CA LEU A 332 3.34 -4.97 13.34
C LEU A 332 3.52 -5.79 12.08
N VAL A 333 2.92 -6.97 12.06
CA VAL A 333 3.04 -7.95 10.97
C VAL A 333 1.67 -8.40 10.53
N ILE A 334 1.42 -8.36 9.22
CA ILE A 334 0.29 -9.03 8.60
C ILE A 334 0.62 -10.52 8.47
N ASP A 335 0.05 -11.34 9.32
CA ASP A 335 0.11 -12.79 9.28
C ASP A 335 -1.02 -13.32 8.37
N ARG A 336 -0.77 -13.16 7.06
CA ARG A 336 -1.80 -13.10 6.03
C ARG A 336 -2.70 -14.33 5.96
N SER A 337 -2.10 -15.51 5.87
CA SER A 337 -2.83 -16.77 5.71
C SER A 337 -3.28 -17.35 7.03
N ASN A 338 -2.83 -16.81 8.16
CA ASN A 338 -3.40 -17.04 9.48
C ASN A 338 -4.54 -16.07 9.83
N TYR A 339 -4.88 -15.15 8.94
CA TYR A 339 -5.97 -14.18 9.10
C TYR A 339 -5.85 -13.37 10.40
N ARG A 340 -4.59 -12.93 10.70
CA ARG A 340 -4.25 -12.20 11.93
C ARG A 340 -3.32 -11.04 11.68
N ILE A 341 -3.37 -10.07 12.60
CA ILE A 341 -2.32 -9.07 12.75
C ILE A 341 -1.60 -9.36 14.05
N ARG A 342 -0.28 -9.44 13.96
CA ARG A 342 0.59 -9.74 15.08
C ARG A 342 1.38 -8.50 15.47
N SER A 343 1.53 -8.25 16.75
CA SER A 343 2.40 -7.22 17.32
C SER A 343 3.59 -7.90 18.00
N ILE A 344 4.78 -7.54 17.59
CA ILE A 344 6.02 -8.06 18.11
C ILE A 344 6.68 -6.97 18.95
N ASP A 345 6.85 -7.23 20.24
CA ASP A 345 7.68 -6.41 21.11
C ASP A 345 9.17 -6.77 20.87
N LEU A 346 9.84 -5.92 20.11
CA LEU A 346 11.24 -6.16 19.70
C LEU A 346 12.23 -6.19 20.89
N LYS A 347 11.88 -5.51 22.00
CA LYS A 347 12.75 -5.46 23.20
C LYS A 347 12.57 -6.71 24.06
N ARG A 348 11.33 -7.18 24.20
CA ARG A 348 11.00 -8.36 25.00
C ARG A 348 11.07 -9.68 24.22
N GLY A 349 11.02 -9.60 22.89
CA GLY A 349 10.98 -10.77 22.03
C GLY A 349 9.63 -11.53 22.08
N THR A 350 8.54 -10.85 22.44
CA THR A 350 7.22 -11.47 22.58
C THR A 350 6.33 -11.17 21.39
N VAL A 351 5.35 -12.04 21.11
CA VAL A 351 4.34 -11.89 20.06
C VAL A 351 2.96 -11.94 20.65
N LYS A 352 2.12 -10.98 20.25
CA LYS A 352 0.69 -10.98 20.57
C LYS A 352 -0.14 -10.79 19.33
N THR A 353 -1.24 -11.52 19.22
CA THR A 353 -2.29 -11.24 18.25
C THR A 353 -3.04 -9.99 18.70
N ILE A 354 -3.12 -8.98 17.83
CA ILE A 354 -3.84 -7.74 18.11
C ILE A 354 -5.15 -7.64 17.32
N ALA A 355 -5.31 -8.45 16.28
CA ALA A 355 -6.56 -8.57 15.53
C ALA A 355 -6.64 -9.91 14.81
N GLY A 356 -7.89 -10.37 14.59
CA GLY A 356 -8.20 -11.59 13.87
C GLY A 356 -8.14 -12.85 14.71
N ASN A 357 -9.14 -13.69 14.56
CA ASN A 357 -9.29 -14.98 15.30
C ASN A 357 -8.94 -16.21 14.44
N GLY A 358 -8.54 -16.01 13.17
CA GLY A 358 -8.18 -17.09 12.25
C GLY A 358 -9.32 -17.62 11.39
N ASN A 359 -10.55 -17.17 11.61
CA ASN A 359 -11.68 -17.53 10.76
C ASN A 359 -11.74 -16.63 9.51
N LYS A 360 -12.34 -17.14 8.45
CA LYS A 360 -12.40 -16.46 7.15
C LYS A 360 -13.65 -15.59 6.96
N MET A 361 -14.61 -15.65 7.89
CA MET A 361 -15.85 -14.90 7.78
C MET A 361 -15.78 -13.62 8.61
N PHE A 362 -16.37 -12.55 8.06
CA PHE A 362 -16.41 -11.26 8.74
C PHE A 362 -17.21 -11.30 10.05
N ALA A 363 -16.59 -10.89 11.16
CA ALA A 363 -17.24 -10.71 12.46
C ALA A 363 -16.40 -9.83 13.40
N GLY A 364 -17.00 -9.35 14.47
CA GLY A 364 -16.33 -8.84 15.65
C GLY A 364 -16.12 -7.33 15.73
N ASP A 365 -16.74 -6.50 14.85
CA ASP A 365 -16.68 -5.04 14.98
C ASP A 365 -17.33 -4.57 16.29
N GLY A 366 -16.69 -3.58 16.92
CA GLY A 366 -17.12 -3.03 18.21
C GLY A 366 -16.72 -3.85 19.42
N GLY A 367 -16.02 -4.95 19.22
CA GLY A 367 -15.51 -5.84 20.26
C GLY A 367 -13.98 -5.92 20.30
N PRO A 368 -13.43 -6.79 21.17
CA PRO A 368 -12.00 -7.03 21.23
C PRO A 368 -11.45 -7.48 19.86
N ALA A 369 -10.39 -6.84 19.39
CA ALA A 369 -9.80 -7.12 18.08
C ALA A 369 -9.32 -8.57 17.94
N THR A 370 -8.93 -9.20 19.03
CA THR A 370 -8.54 -10.63 19.08
C THR A 370 -9.69 -11.59 18.81
N GLY A 371 -10.95 -11.15 19.07
CA GLY A 371 -12.17 -11.90 18.76
C GLY A 371 -12.68 -11.67 17.33
N ALA A 372 -12.16 -10.69 16.64
CA ALA A 372 -12.60 -10.36 15.29
C ALA A 372 -12.02 -11.31 14.23
N THR A 373 -12.77 -11.53 13.15
CA THR A 373 -12.28 -12.29 12.01
C THR A 373 -11.65 -11.38 10.97
N LEU A 374 -10.48 -11.74 10.48
CA LEU A 374 -9.81 -11.13 9.34
C LEU A 374 -9.70 -12.14 8.21
N SER A 375 -9.82 -11.69 6.96
CA SER A 375 -9.66 -12.55 5.80
C SER A 375 -8.63 -11.97 4.83
N PHE A 376 -7.55 -12.71 4.58
CA PHE A 376 -6.45 -12.28 3.72
C PHE A 376 -6.01 -10.81 3.96
N PRO A 377 -5.68 -10.41 5.20
CA PRO A 377 -5.21 -9.06 5.45
C PRO A 377 -3.97 -8.76 4.60
N HIS A 378 -3.88 -7.57 4.01
CA HIS A 378 -2.89 -7.27 2.97
C HIS A 378 -2.00 -6.07 3.29
N GLY A 379 -2.57 -4.97 3.77
CA GLY A 379 -1.87 -3.75 4.14
C GLY A 379 -2.10 -3.39 5.60
N ILE A 380 -1.09 -2.79 6.23
CA ILE A 380 -1.13 -2.33 7.61
C ILE A 380 -0.49 -0.94 7.69
N ALA A 381 -1.08 -0.07 8.50
CA ALA A 381 -0.54 1.24 8.84
C ALA A 381 -0.88 1.58 10.29
N VAL A 382 -0.10 2.46 10.89
CA VAL A 382 -0.37 3.01 12.22
C VAL A 382 -0.58 4.51 12.07
N ASP A 383 -1.62 5.05 12.71
CA ASP A 383 -1.84 6.49 12.74
C ASP A 383 -1.10 7.15 13.94
N LYS A 384 -1.13 8.47 13.99
CA LYS A 384 -0.48 9.24 15.07
C LYS A 384 -1.06 9.04 16.47
N ASN A 385 -2.22 8.40 16.57
CA ASN A 385 -2.89 8.09 17.84
C ASN A 385 -2.75 6.60 18.18
N ASP A 386 -1.78 5.90 17.58
CA ASP A 386 -1.51 4.48 17.75
C ASP A 386 -2.66 3.54 17.33
N ASN A 387 -3.65 4.02 16.57
CA ASN A 387 -4.59 3.11 15.97
C ASN A 387 -3.92 2.29 14.87
N VAL A 388 -4.15 0.99 14.86
CA VAL A 388 -3.68 0.08 13.80
C VAL A 388 -4.78 -0.06 12.75
N LEU A 389 -4.43 0.22 11.51
CA LEU A 389 -5.33 0.17 10.36
C LEU A 389 -4.95 -1.01 9.48
N ILE A 390 -5.92 -1.84 9.14
CA ILE A 390 -5.72 -3.10 8.46
C ILE A 390 -6.57 -3.15 7.21
N SER A 391 -5.98 -3.44 6.07
CA SER A 391 -6.77 -3.82 4.91
C SER A 391 -7.17 -5.30 5.03
N ASP A 392 -8.41 -5.54 5.40
CA ASP A 392 -9.00 -6.88 5.56
C ASP A 392 -9.58 -7.34 4.22
N LYS A 393 -8.66 -7.69 3.31
CA LYS A 393 -8.89 -7.86 1.89
C LYS A 393 -9.97 -8.88 1.55
N GLY A 394 -9.93 -10.06 2.17
CA GLY A 394 -10.87 -11.13 1.90
C GLY A 394 -12.28 -10.87 2.47
N ASN A 395 -12.39 -9.94 3.42
CA ASN A 395 -13.66 -9.45 3.95
C ASN A 395 -14.09 -8.13 3.30
N TYR A 396 -13.30 -7.61 2.34
CA TYR A 396 -13.59 -6.35 1.63
C TYR A 396 -13.77 -5.15 2.58
N ARG A 397 -12.88 -5.02 3.60
CA ARG A 397 -12.97 -3.99 4.66
C ARG A 397 -11.62 -3.42 5.04
N ILE A 398 -11.66 -2.19 5.57
CA ILE A 398 -10.59 -1.66 6.42
C ILE A 398 -11.07 -1.75 7.86
N ARG A 399 -10.21 -2.30 8.70
CA ARG A 399 -10.46 -2.41 10.13
C ARG A 399 -9.51 -1.48 10.86
N LYS A 400 -10.01 -0.83 11.89
CA LYS A 400 -9.21 0.01 12.80
C LYS A 400 -9.22 -0.63 14.18
N ILE A 401 -8.04 -0.78 14.76
CA ILE A 401 -7.90 -1.22 16.15
C ILE A 401 -7.44 0.00 16.94
N SER A 402 -8.17 0.34 17.99
CA SER A 402 -7.76 1.38 18.92
C SER A 402 -6.61 0.91 19.82
N PRO A 403 -5.89 1.83 20.52
CA PRO A 403 -4.87 1.45 21.50
C PRO A 403 -5.40 0.53 22.62
N GLU A 404 -6.68 0.62 22.92
CA GLU A 404 -7.37 -0.24 23.90
C GLU A 404 -7.69 -1.64 23.35
N GLY A 405 -7.36 -1.90 22.07
CA GLY A 405 -7.56 -3.19 21.43
C GLY A 405 -8.98 -3.45 20.92
N ILE A 406 -9.78 -2.42 20.70
CA ILE A 406 -11.13 -2.52 20.09
C ILE A 406 -11.05 -2.31 18.59
N ILE A 407 -11.68 -3.18 17.81
CA ILE A 407 -11.67 -3.13 16.35
C ILE A 407 -12.99 -2.56 15.79
#